data_efc9e5cf81394fb355435b0fe01a3529
#
_entry.id   efc9e5cf81394fb355435b0fe01a3529
#
_cell.length_a   1.000
_cell.length_b   1.000
_cell.length_c   1.000
_cell.angle_alpha   90.00
_cell.angle_beta   90.00
_cell.angle_gamma   90.00
#
_symmetry.space_group_name_H-M   'P 1'
#
loop_
_entity.id
_entity.type
_entity.pdbx_description
1 polymer ?
#
loop_
_entity_poly.entity_id
_entity_poly.type
_entity_poly.pdbx_seq_one_letter_code
_entity_poly.pdbx_strand_id
1 'polypeptide(L)'
;MIYFDHAAAALVLPEVSSSYSLLLKRYAGNPEAAHQLGHTLNKELEVLGDRLFDAVLPQVRVEQKSCFFAGDTTGLLNILEYAYGDIAAAAWSSPLEHISVNTMLQRSFGKVCHLTLNEFGKISELPELLANAKFIVVTHVQSEIGVMQDLAELMLKLRSAAPGAVILLDMVQSNMVYDYPSTALLPDLLLVSGAKMGSNSGAALLAMGKAAVLLKDKLQALRHKLYRIGRSNIVEAAALVLAAQVNGVERVERYLLICRISRFLREKLDGMILPNGKKCRLTVPADNSAVNILHIILPGYQAGVLVRMFSAEGIMLSSGSACQSESDEPSLVLQALNYSKSDSYSGLRISIAGSNTMEEAETLLVKLEKILKNY
;
A
#
# COMPACT_ATOMS: atom_id res chain seq x y z
N MET A 1 23.23 8.33 5.79
CA MET A 1 22.01 8.47 4.95
C MET A 1 20.81 8.32 5.86
N ILE A 2 19.95 9.32 5.87
CA ILE A 2 18.66 9.30 6.61
C ILE A 2 17.55 8.97 5.60
N TYR A 3 16.69 7.99 5.92
CA TYR A 3 15.71 7.50 4.97
C TYR A 3 14.28 7.65 5.49
N PHE A 4 13.52 8.54 4.87
CA PHE A 4 12.11 8.83 5.16
C PHE A 4 11.21 8.60 3.93
N ASP A 5 11.56 7.64 3.07
CA ASP A 5 10.78 7.30 1.87
C ASP A 5 10.29 5.84 1.85
N HIS A 6 9.96 5.30 3.03
CA HIS A 6 9.48 3.92 3.19
C HIS A 6 8.16 3.63 2.46
N ALA A 7 7.34 4.65 2.19
CA ALA A 7 6.13 4.49 1.39
C ALA A 7 6.42 4.26 -0.10
N ALA A 8 7.58 4.70 -0.62
CA ALA A 8 8.03 4.35 -1.96
C ALA A 8 8.63 2.93 -1.98
N ALA A 9 9.58 2.64 -1.08
CA ALA A 9 10.11 1.30 -0.85
C ALA A 9 10.67 1.21 0.58
N ALA A 10 10.27 0.19 1.35
CA ALA A 10 10.88 -0.05 2.65
C ALA A 10 12.30 -0.60 2.48
N LEU A 11 13.21 -0.20 3.37
CA LEU A 11 14.54 -0.83 3.44
C LEU A 11 14.38 -2.31 3.78
N VAL A 12 15.20 -3.15 3.17
CA VAL A 12 15.16 -4.60 3.41
C VAL A 12 15.49 -4.90 4.87
N LEU A 13 14.65 -5.72 5.49
CA LEU A 13 14.86 -6.14 6.88
C LEU A 13 16.15 -6.96 7.03
N PRO A 14 16.93 -6.76 8.10
CA PRO A 14 18.16 -7.54 8.34
C PRO A 14 17.92 -9.05 8.32
N GLU A 15 16.79 -9.51 8.85
CA GLU A 15 16.40 -10.92 8.90
C GLU A 15 16.16 -11.49 7.49
N VAL A 16 15.53 -10.71 6.61
CA VAL A 16 15.32 -11.08 5.21
C VAL A 16 16.65 -11.12 4.48
N SER A 17 17.44 -10.05 4.60
CA SER A 17 18.76 -9.93 3.96
C SER A 17 19.68 -11.07 4.34
N SER A 18 19.81 -11.38 5.64
CA SER A 18 20.66 -12.45 6.15
C SER A 18 20.20 -13.85 5.75
N SER A 19 18.89 -14.04 5.59
CA SER A 19 18.29 -15.32 5.21
C SER A 19 18.26 -15.57 3.69
N TYR A 20 18.49 -14.56 2.87
CA TYR A 20 18.19 -14.63 1.43
C TYR A 20 18.99 -15.72 0.70
N SER A 21 20.27 -15.90 1.01
CA SER A 21 21.09 -16.95 0.40
C SER A 21 20.61 -18.36 0.75
N LEU A 22 20.07 -18.53 1.97
CA LEU A 22 19.47 -19.78 2.40
C LEU A 22 18.14 -20.06 1.67
N LEU A 23 17.30 -19.03 1.50
CA LEU A 23 16.06 -19.15 0.73
C LEU A 23 16.34 -19.53 -0.73
N LEU A 24 17.36 -18.97 -1.37
CA LEU A 24 17.78 -19.34 -2.73
C LEU A 24 18.17 -20.82 -2.83
N LYS A 25 18.89 -21.34 -1.82
CA LYS A 25 19.28 -22.78 -1.79
C LYS A 25 18.10 -23.68 -1.53
N ARG A 26 17.23 -23.32 -0.57
CA ARG A 26 16.08 -24.11 -0.14
C ARG A 26 15.03 -24.23 -1.24
N TYR A 27 14.77 -23.16 -1.95
CA TYR A 27 13.71 -23.06 -2.94
C TYR A 27 14.22 -23.07 -4.39
N ALA A 28 15.38 -23.67 -4.62
CA ALA A 28 15.91 -23.84 -5.96
C ALA A 28 15.02 -24.79 -6.80
N GLY A 29 14.46 -24.28 -7.89
CA GLY A 29 13.63 -25.09 -8.80
C GLY A 29 12.40 -24.35 -9.32
N ASN A 30 11.57 -25.09 -10.07
CA ASN A 30 10.33 -24.58 -10.63
C ASN A 30 9.11 -25.28 -9.97
N PRO A 31 8.26 -24.54 -9.22
CA PRO A 31 7.04 -25.10 -8.62
C PRO A 31 6.05 -25.70 -9.64
N GLU A 32 6.14 -25.29 -10.93
CA GLU A 32 5.26 -25.76 -12.00
C GLU A 32 5.80 -26.98 -12.73
N ALA A 33 6.99 -27.49 -12.37
CA ALA A 33 7.57 -28.65 -13.02
C ALA A 33 6.84 -29.95 -12.61
N ALA A 34 6.66 -30.85 -13.57
CA ALA A 34 5.93 -32.10 -13.38
C ALA A 34 6.71 -33.18 -12.59
N HIS A 35 7.98 -32.93 -12.23
CA HIS A 35 8.79 -33.87 -11.44
C HIS A 35 8.59 -33.59 -9.93
N GLN A 36 9.06 -34.55 -9.11
CA GLN A 36 8.86 -34.56 -7.65
C GLN A 36 9.27 -33.25 -6.95
N LEU A 37 10.39 -32.63 -7.36
CA LEU A 37 10.81 -31.36 -6.77
C LEU A 37 9.80 -30.24 -7.05
N GLY A 38 9.25 -30.18 -8.29
CA GLY A 38 8.23 -29.21 -8.63
C GLY A 38 6.97 -29.36 -7.76
N HIS A 39 6.49 -30.60 -7.59
CA HIS A 39 5.36 -30.87 -6.70
C HIS A 39 5.64 -30.50 -5.25
N THR A 40 6.86 -30.73 -4.74
CA THR A 40 7.26 -30.31 -3.39
C THR A 40 7.23 -28.79 -3.25
N LEU A 41 7.82 -28.07 -4.21
CA LEU A 41 7.85 -26.61 -4.19
C LEU A 41 6.46 -25.98 -4.34
N ASN A 42 5.56 -26.63 -5.09
CA ASN A 42 4.18 -26.16 -5.20
C ASN A 42 3.43 -26.30 -3.86
N LYS A 43 3.62 -27.40 -3.13
CA LYS A 43 3.08 -27.55 -1.76
C LYS A 43 3.69 -26.54 -0.78
N GLU A 44 4.99 -26.24 -0.89
CA GLU A 44 5.64 -25.20 -0.07
C GLU A 44 5.04 -23.82 -0.35
N LEU A 45 4.65 -23.49 -1.59
CA LEU A 45 3.93 -22.25 -1.89
C LEU A 45 2.57 -22.17 -1.18
N GLU A 46 1.83 -23.28 -1.08
CA GLU A 46 0.57 -23.31 -0.32
C GLU A 46 0.83 -23.07 1.18
N VAL A 47 1.86 -23.72 1.74
CA VAL A 47 2.27 -23.51 3.15
C VAL A 47 2.71 -22.06 3.39
N LEU A 48 3.47 -21.46 2.46
CA LEU A 48 3.85 -20.04 2.53
C LEU A 48 2.61 -19.13 2.49
N GLY A 49 1.62 -19.45 1.67
CA GLY A 49 0.34 -18.75 1.64
C GLY A 49 -0.38 -18.80 2.97
N ASP A 50 -0.48 -19.97 3.61
CA ASP A 50 -1.08 -20.11 4.94
C ASP A 50 -0.36 -19.28 6.00
N ARG A 51 0.98 -19.33 6.02
CA ARG A 51 1.79 -18.52 6.93
C ARG A 51 1.61 -17.00 6.70
N LEU A 52 1.42 -16.60 5.44
CA LEU A 52 1.16 -15.19 5.15
C LEU A 52 -0.22 -14.77 5.67
N PHE A 53 -1.25 -15.61 5.49
CA PHE A 53 -2.56 -15.36 6.11
C PHE A 53 -2.46 -15.18 7.62
N ASP A 54 -1.74 -16.07 8.30
CA ASP A 54 -1.56 -16.02 9.75
C ASP A 54 -0.79 -14.75 10.20
N ALA A 55 0.16 -14.27 9.38
CA ALA A 55 0.92 -13.05 9.68
C ALA A 55 0.13 -11.76 9.40
N VAL A 56 -0.71 -11.77 8.36
CA VAL A 56 -1.48 -10.58 7.92
C VAL A 56 -2.81 -10.46 8.64
N LEU A 57 -3.45 -11.59 8.98
CA LEU A 57 -4.76 -11.71 9.62
C LEU A 57 -4.69 -12.59 10.89
N PRO A 58 -3.84 -12.27 11.88
CA PRO A 58 -3.51 -13.18 12.99
C PRO A 58 -4.70 -13.54 13.88
N GLN A 59 -5.75 -12.72 13.90
CA GLN A 59 -6.92 -12.91 14.76
C GLN A 59 -8.16 -13.40 14.00
N VAL A 60 -8.01 -13.71 12.71
CA VAL A 60 -9.14 -14.02 11.83
C VAL A 60 -9.03 -15.47 11.31
N ARG A 61 -10.07 -16.25 11.54
CA ARG A 61 -10.21 -17.58 10.92
C ARG A 61 -10.88 -17.47 9.56
N VAL A 62 -10.20 -17.94 8.52
CA VAL A 62 -10.72 -17.98 7.15
C VAL A 62 -10.82 -19.44 6.73
N GLU A 63 -12.04 -19.94 6.51
CA GLU A 63 -12.28 -21.37 6.15
C GLU A 63 -11.86 -21.67 4.70
N GLN A 64 -12.28 -20.81 3.77
CA GLN A 64 -11.91 -20.90 2.36
C GLN A 64 -10.94 -19.77 2.04
N LYS A 65 -9.68 -20.12 1.81
CA LYS A 65 -8.61 -19.17 1.55
C LYS A 65 -7.70 -19.64 0.44
N SER A 66 -7.16 -18.71 -0.32
CA SER A 66 -6.12 -18.96 -1.33
C SER A 66 -5.18 -17.75 -1.39
N CYS A 67 -3.89 -17.99 -1.48
CA CYS A 67 -2.87 -16.97 -1.63
C CYS A 67 -2.25 -17.09 -3.02
N PHE A 68 -2.14 -15.93 -3.70
CA PHE A 68 -1.51 -15.82 -5.01
C PHE A 68 -0.32 -14.89 -4.90
N PHE A 69 0.87 -15.38 -5.27
CA PHE A 69 2.10 -14.63 -5.24
C PHE A 69 2.49 -14.13 -6.64
N ALA A 70 3.00 -12.91 -6.72
CA ALA A 70 3.59 -12.33 -7.92
C ALA A 70 4.86 -11.54 -7.58
N GLY A 71 5.61 -11.11 -8.58
CA GLY A 71 6.80 -10.27 -8.38
C GLY A 71 6.48 -8.89 -7.81
N ASP A 72 5.29 -8.36 -8.14
CA ASP A 72 4.79 -7.07 -7.67
C ASP A 72 3.25 -7.02 -7.67
N THR A 73 2.70 -5.91 -7.18
CA THR A 73 1.25 -5.69 -7.12
C THR A 73 0.62 -5.56 -8.51
N THR A 74 1.34 -5.04 -9.50
CA THR A 74 0.83 -4.90 -10.88
C THR A 74 0.55 -6.27 -11.51
N GLY A 75 1.41 -7.26 -11.27
CA GLY A 75 1.17 -8.64 -11.69
C GLY A 75 -0.10 -9.24 -11.10
N LEU A 76 -0.39 -8.95 -9.81
CA LEU A 76 -1.63 -9.38 -9.16
C LEU A 76 -2.86 -8.65 -9.73
N LEU A 77 -2.76 -7.36 -10.02
CA LEU A 77 -3.83 -6.60 -10.65
C LEU A 77 -4.17 -7.14 -12.05
N ASN A 78 -3.20 -7.58 -12.84
CA ASN A 78 -3.44 -8.25 -14.12
C ASN A 78 -4.21 -9.59 -13.93
N ILE A 79 -3.95 -10.31 -12.85
CA ILE A 79 -4.72 -11.49 -12.47
C ILE A 79 -6.19 -11.12 -12.21
N LEU A 80 -6.40 -10.03 -11.47
CA LEU A 80 -7.75 -9.53 -11.16
C LEU A 80 -8.48 -9.01 -12.41
N GLU A 81 -7.79 -8.32 -13.29
CA GLU A 81 -8.30 -7.91 -14.60
C GLU A 81 -8.87 -9.11 -15.36
N TYR A 82 -8.11 -10.19 -15.46
CA TYR A 82 -8.56 -11.41 -16.10
C TYR A 82 -9.74 -12.09 -15.38
N ALA A 83 -9.68 -12.13 -14.05
CA ALA A 83 -10.65 -12.90 -13.28
C ALA A 83 -12.00 -12.20 -13.12
N TYR A 84 -12.01 -10.89 -12.99
CA TYR A 84 -13.18 -10.09 -12.65
C TYR A 84 -13.56 -9.04 -13.69
N GLY A 85 -12.70 -8.79 -14.70
CA GLY A 85 -12.99 -7.80 -15.75
C GLY A 85 -14.29 -8.10 -16.46
N ASP A 86 -15.17 -7.11 -16.55
CA ASP A 86 -16.46 -7.16 -17.23
C ASP A 86 -16.80 -5.78 -17.77
N ILE A 87 -16.66 -5.62 -19.08
CA ILE A 87 -16.95 -4.36 -19.77
C ILE A 87 -18.43 -3.95 -19.73
N ALA A 88 -19.33 -4.87 -19.37
CA ALA A 88 -20.74 -4.57 -19.18
C ALA A 88 -21.07 -4.11 -17.74
N ALA A 89 -20.12 -4.23 -16.83
CA ALA A 89 -20.30 -3.91 -15.41
C ALA A 89 -19.67 -2.58 -15.01
N ALA A 90 -20.09 -2.07 -13.85
CA ALA A 90 -19.47 -0.93 -13.18
C ALA A 90 -18.59 -1.40 -12.01
N ALA A 91 -17.42 -0.81 -11.90
CA ALA A 91 -16.56 -0.88 -10.71
C ALA A 91 -16.63 0.44 -9.93
N TRP A 92 -16.38 0.36 -8.64
CA TRP A 92 -16.35 1.51 -7.74
C TRP A 92 -15.02 1.58 -7.01
N SER A 93 -14.50 2.79 -6.85
CA SER A 93 -13.24 3.02 -6.12
C SER A 93 -13.20 4.41 -5.50
N SER A 94 -12.26 4.62 -4.59
CA SER A 94 -11.87 5.99 -4.23
C SER A 94 -11.15 6.66 -5.40
N PRO A 95 -11.33 7.96 -5.66
CA PRO A 95 -10.50 8.70 -6.63
C PRO A 95 -9.03 8.79 -6.22
N LEU A 96 -8.69 8.42 -4.98
CA LEU A 96 -7.34 8.44 -4.42
C LEU A 96 -6.61 7.09 -4.51
N GLU A 97 -7.18 6.10 -5.22
CA GLU A 97 -6.53 4.80 -5.41
C GLU A 97 -5.20 4.95 -6.16
N HIS A 98 -4.29 4.01 -5.91
CA HIS A 98 -3.02 3.98 -6.63
C HIS A 98 -3.23 3.90 -8.14
N ILE A 99 -2.36 4.56 -8.92
CA ILE A 99 -2.49 4.66 -10.38
C ILE A 99 -2.61 3.28 -11.06
N SER A 100 -1.90 2.26 -10.57
CA SER A 100 -2.00 0.90 -11.12
C SER A 100 -3.39 0.28 -10.91
N VAL A 101 -4.04 0.57 -9.78
CA VAL A 101 -5.42 0.14 -9.50
C VAL A 101 -6.39 0.85 -10.43
N ASN A 102 -6.29 2.17 -10.55
CA ASN A 102 -7.14 2.95 -11.47
C ASN A 102 -6.97 2.49 -12.92
N THR A 103 -5.75 2.23 -13.36
CA THR A 103 -5.47 1.70 -14.71
C THR A 103 -6.13 0.33 -14.91
N MET A 104 -6.00 -0.58 -13.95
CA MET A 104 -6.65 -1.89 -14.00
C MET A 104 -8.18 -1.73 -14.10
N LEU A 105 -8.79 -0.90 -13.27
CA LEU A 105 -10.24 -0.70 -13.28
C LEU A 105 -10.73 -0.11 -14.63
N GLN A 106 -10.04 0.89 -15.16
CA GLN A 106 -10.39 1.51 -16.46
C GLN A 106 -10.28 0.55 -17.63
N ARG A 107 -9.34 -0.41 -17.58
CA ARG A 107 -9.16 -1.42 -18.63
C ARG A 107 -10.17 -2.56 -18.50
N SER A 108 -10.61 -2.87 -17.29
CA SER A 108 -11.37 -4.08 -16.97
C SER A 108 -12.88 -3.87 -16.95
N PHE A 109 -13.37 -2.64 -16.71
CA PHE A 109 -14.77 -2.35 -16.53
C PHE A 109 -15.25 -1.26 -17.47
N GLY A 110 -16.50 -1.36 -17.97
CA GLY A 110 -17.06 -0.37 -18.89
C GLY A 110 -17.34 0.98 -18.24
N LYS A 111 -17.44 1.02 -16.91
CA LYS A 111 -17.59 2.24 -16.12
C LYS A 111 -16.86 2.13 -14.80
N VAL A 112 -16.06 3.14 -14.48
CA VAL A 112 -15.48 3.33 -13.14
C VAL A 112 -16.19 4.49 -12.47
N CYS A 113 -16.81 4.24 -11.33
CA CYS A 113 -17.49 5.22 -10.50
C CYS A 113 -16.68 5.49 -9.25
N HIS A 114 -16.76 6.71 -8.74
CA HIS A 114 -16.01 7.09 -7.56
C HIS A 114 -16.90 7.24 -6.33
N LEU A 115 -16.38 6.77 -5.20
CA LEU A 115 -16.96 6.97 -3.89
C LEU A 115 -16.74 8.43 -3.46
N THR A 116 -17.72 8.99 -2.74
CA THR A 116 -17.63 10.36 -2.23
C THR A 116 -16.63 10.44 -1.09
N LEU A 117 -15.79 11.46 -1.13
CA LEU A 117 -14.78 11.72 -0.10
C LEU A 117 -15.13 12.98 0.68
N ASN A 118 -14.73 13.02 1.96
CA ASN A 118 -14.66 14.26 2.71
C ASN A 118 -13.41 15.08 2.33
N GLU A 119 -13.26 16.23 2.93
CA GLU A 119 -12.14 17.16 2.69
C GLU A 119 -10.74 16.56 2.97
N PHE A 120 -10.65 15.50 3.78
CA PHE A 120 -9.40 14.82 4.13
C PHE A 120 -9.15 13.55 3.30
N GLY A 121 -10.09 13.16 2.42
CA GLY A 121 -9.96 11.97 1.59
C GLY A 121 -10.52 10.68 2.22
N LYS A 122 -11.26 10.78 3.34
CA LYS A 122 -12.04 9.63 3.85
C LYS A 122 -13.30 9.43 3.04
N ILE A 123 -13.66 8.18 2.81
CA ILE A 123 -14.94 7.81 2.21
C ILE A 123 -16.06 8.23 3.18
N SER A 124 -16.91 9.17 2.76
CA SER A 124 -17.92 9.79 3.61
C SER A 124 -19.31 9.21 3.38
N GLU A 125 -19.73 9.10 2.13
CA GLU A 125 -21.06 8.64 1.75
C GLU A 125 -20.99 7.55 0.71
N LEU A 126 -21.92 6.60 0.80
CA LEU A 126 -22.07 5.54 -0.19
C LEU A 126 -23.33 5.84 -1.03
N PRO A 127 -23.21 5.97 -2.35
CA PRO A 127 -24.33 6.26 -3.22
C PRO A 127 -25.28 5.06 -3.35
N GLU A 128 -26.59 5.29 -3.53
CA GLU A 128 -27.58 4.22 -3.71
C GLU A 128 -27.24 3.27 -4.87
N LEU A 129 -26.63 3.80 -5.94
CA LEU A 129 -26.21 3.02 -7.12
C LEU A 129 -25.12 1.99 -6.78
N LEU A 130 -24.49 2.06 -5.60
CA LEU A 130 -23.50 1.09 -5.17
C LEU A 130 -24.08 -0.33 -5.02
N ALA A 131 -25.39 -0.46 -4.78
CA ALA A 131 -26.09 -1.74 -4.72
C ALA A 131 -25.90 -2.60 -6.01
N ASN A 132 -25.63 -1.97 -7.16
CA ASN A 132 -25.37 -2.62 -8.44
C ASN A 132 -23.88 -2.84 -8.74
N ALA A 133 -23.02 -2.50 -7.81
CA ALA A 133 -21.57 -2.70 -7.98
C ALA A 133 -21.23 -4.18 -8.14
N LYS A 134 -20.33 -4.50 -9.07
CA LYS A 134 -19.76 -5.84 -9.23
C LYS A 134 -18.39 -5.95 -8.55
N PHE A 135 -17.65 -4.86 -8.54
CA PHE A 135 -16.31 -4.81 -7.99
C PHE A 135 -16.09 -3.47 -7.28
N ILE A 136 -15.56 -3.52 -6.07
CA ILE A 136 -15.25 -2.33 -5.27
C ILE A 136 -13.80 -2.43 -4.83
N VAL A 137 -13.04 -1.35 -5.02
CA VAL A 137 -11.67 -1.24 -4.51
C VAL A 137 -11.62 -0.10 -3.50
N VAL A 138 -11.02 -0.38 -2.35
CA VAL A 138 -10.74 0.62 -1.32
C VAL A 138 -9.33 0.42 -0.77
N THR A 139 -8.60 1.52 -0.63
CA THR A 139 -7.30 1.54 0.02
C THR A 139 -7.45 1.87 1.51
N HIS A 140 -6.82 1.07 2.39
CA HIS A 140 -6.82 1.34 3.84
C HIS A 140 -6.05 2.62 4.16
N VAL A 141 -4.79 2.70 3.72
CA VAL A 141 -3.91 3.88 3.91
C VAL A 141 -3.44 4.38 2.55
N GLN A 142 -3.78 5.61 2.22
CA GLN A 142 -3.39 6.22 0.96
C GLN A 142 -1.90 6.56 0.95
N SER A 143 -1.21 6.20 -0.11
CA SER A 143 0.26 6.15 -0.19
C SER A 143 0.97 7.51 -0.22
N GLU A 144 0.28 8.59 -0.56
CA GLU A 144 0.85 9.95 -0.67
C GLU A 144 0.54 10.79 0.55
N ILE A 145 -0.74 10.98 0.86
CA ILE A 145 -1.18 11.87 1.95
C ILE A 145 -1.38 11.17 3.30
N GLY A 146 -1.38 9.84 3.30
CA GLY A 146 -1.51 9.04 4.52
C GLY A 146 -2.91 9.01 5.13
N VAL A 147 -3.96 9.46 4.42
CA VAL A 147 -5.32 9.30 4.95
C VAL A 147 -5.63 7.83 5.19
N MET A 148 -6.23 7.53 6.34
CA MET A 148 -6.55 6.17 6.77
C MET A 148 -8.06 6.00 6.92
N GLN A 149 -8.62 4.95 6.30
CA GLN A 149 -10.03 4.59 6.42
C GLN A 149 -10.27 3.79 7.71
N ASP A 150 -11.42 4.01 8.36
CA ASP A 150 -11.88 3.13 9.44
C ASP A 150 -12.45 1.84 8.82
N LEU A 151 -11.68 0.76 8.87
CA LEU A 151 -12.07 -0.50 8.23
C LEU A 151 -13.27 -1.16 8.89
N ALA A 152 -13.47 -1.02 10.21
CA ALA A 152 -14.60 -1.64 10.89
C ALA A 152 -15.92 -1.03 10.41
N GLU A 153 -15.98 0.29 10.36
CA GLU A 153 -17.14 1.03 9.87
C GLU A 153 -17.31 0.88 8.35
N LEU A 154 -16.22 1.08 7.58
CA LEU A 154 -16.27 1.07 6.12
C LEU A 154 -16.70 -0.30 5.56
N MET A 155 -16.12 -1.40 6.05
CA MET A 155 -16.46 -2.74 5.56
C MET A 155 -17.90 -3.11 5.87
N LEU A 156 -18.42 -2.70 7.03
CA LEU A 156 -19.84 -2.88 7.38
C LEU A 156 -20.76 -2.12 6.42
N LYS A 157 -20.44 -0.84 6.16
CA LYS A 157 -21.21 0.00 5.22
C LYS A 157 -21.19 -0.57 3.80
N LEU A 158 -20.01 -0.95 3.30
CA LEU A 158 -19.85 -1.52 1.94
C LEU A 158 -20.63 -2.83 1.78
N ARG A 159 -20.54 -3.74 2.74
CA ARG A 159 -21.29 -5.01 2.70
C ARG A 159 -22.80 -4.80 2.78
N SER A 160 -23.27 -3.82 3.56
CA SER A 160 -24.69 -3.48 3.63
C SER A 160 -25.20 -2.84 2.34
N ALA A 161 -24.42 -1.93 1.74
CA ALA A 161 -24.81 -1.22 0.53
C ALA A 161 -24.67 -2.08 -0.76
N ALA A 162 -23.69 -2.99 -0.80
CA ALA A 162 -23.38 -3.81 -1.97
C ALA A 162 -23.06 -5.28 -1.58
N PRO A 163 -24.03 -6.05 -1.08
CA PRO A 163 -23.80 -7.39 -0.55
C PRO A 163 -23.29 -8.39 -1.60
N GLY A 164 -23.54 -8.15 -2.88
CA GLY A 164 -23.09 -8.99 -3.99
C GLY A 164 -21.78 -8.57 -4.64
N ALA A 165 -21.19 -7.45 -4.23
CA ALA A 165 -19.95 -6.96 -4.82
C ALA A 165 -18.73 -7.73 -4.28
N VAL A 166 -17.73 -7.93 -5.14
CA VAL A 166 -16.39 -8.35 -4.72
C VAL A 166 -15.64 -7.13 -4.22
N ILE A 167 -15.16 -7.17 -2.98
CA ILE A 167 -14.41 -6.07 -2.37
C ILE A 167 -12.92 -6.43 -2.32
N LEU A 168 -12.11 -5.63 -3.02
CA LEU A 168 -10.65 -5.62 -2.92
C LEU A 168 -10.23 -4.54 -1.92
N LEU A 169 -9.54 -4.96 -0.86
CA LEU A 169 -8.89 -4.06 0.08
C LEU A 169 -7.40 -3.98 -0.21
N ASP A 170 -6.91 -2.77 -0.50
CA ASP A 170 -5.48 -2.51 -0.63
C ASP A 170 -4.90 -2.15 0.76
N MET A 171 -4.09 -3.06 1.31
CA MET A 171 -3.34 -2.87 2.56
C MET A 171 -1.83 -2.68 2.34
N VAL A 172 -1.41 -2.37 1.13
CA VAL A 172 0.01 -2.23 0.75
C VAL A 172 0.77 -1.26 1.67
N GLN A 173 0.15 -0.14 2.07
CA GLN A 173 0.80 0.87 2.92
C GLN A 173 0.55 0.68 4.42
N SER A 174 -0.33 -0.21 4.80
CA SER A 174 -0.77 -0.33 6.19
C SER A 174 -0.31 -1.61 6.88
N ASN A 175 -0.14 -2.71 6.16
CA ASN A 175 0.08 -4.02 6.75
C ASN A 175 1.36 -4.13 7.59
N MET A 176 2.38 -3.30 7.33
CA MET A 176 3.58 -3.23 8.15
C MET A 176 3.33 -2.62 9.55
N VAL A 177 2.32 -1.76 9.67
CA VAL A 177 2.08 -0.91 10.86
C VAL A 177 0.82 -1.31 11.61
N TYR A 178 -0.23 -1.73 10.88
CA TYR A 178 -1.55 -1.99 11.43
C TYR A 178 -1.98 -3.43 11.22
N ASP A 179 -2.61 -4.01 12.24
CA ASP A 179 -3.37 -5.25 12.10
C ASP A 179 -4.70 -5.00 11.41
N TYR A 180 -5.22 -6.01 10.76
CA TYR A 180 -6.60 -6.00 10.32
C TYR A 180 -7.52 -6.05 11.55
N PRO A 181 -8.48 -5.11 11.71
CA PRO A 181 -9.34 -5.09 12.91
C PRO A 181 -10.18 -6.36 13.00
N SER A 182 -10.12 -7.06 14.12
CA SER A 182 -10.91 -8.29 14.36
C SER A 182 -12.42 -8.06 14.33
N THR A 183 -12.86 -6.83 14.53
CA THR A 183 -14.27 -6.39 14.47
C THR A 183 -14.74 -6.06 13.06
N ALA A 184 -13.83 -5.89 12.11
CA ALA A 184 -14.18 -5.56 10.72
C ALA A 184 -14.62 -6.81 9.94
N LEU A 185 -15.64 -6.65 9.09
CA LEU A 185 -16.03 -7.69 8.13
C LEU A 185 -14.91 -7.88 7.10
N LEU A 186 -14.61 -9.14 6.75
CA LEU A 186 -13.55 -9.46 5.80
C LEU A 186 -13.87 -8.94 4.38
N PRO A 187 -12.85 -8.44 3.66
CA PRO A 187 -12.94 -8.27 2.22
C PRO A 187 -12.97 -9.64 1.52
N ASP A 188 -13.26 -9.66 0.23
CA ASP A 188 -13.10 -10.87 -0.59
C ASP A 188 -11.64 -11.06 -1.00
N LEU A 189 -10.93 -9.94 -1.19
CA LEU A 189 -9.57 -9.87 -1.70
C LEU A 189 -8.78 -8.86 -0.87
N LEU A 190 -7.55 -9.21 -0.47
CA LEU A 190 -6.66 -8.33 0.26
C LEU A 190 -5.29 -8.33 -0.42
N LEU A 191 -4.79 -7.12 -0.74
CA LEU A 191 -3.53 -6.91 -1.44
C LEU A 191 -2.43 -6.47 -0.47
N VAL A 192 -1.25 -7.11 -0.54
CA VAL A 192 -0.05 -6.74 0.21
C VAL A 192 1.18 -6.71 -0.68
N SER A 193 2.18 -5.92 -0.29
CA SER A 193 3.43 -5.76 -1.05
C SER A 193 4.65 -5.95 -0.16
N GLY A 194 5.52 -6.84 -0.58
CA GLY A 194 6.80 -7.06 0.08
C GLY A 194 7.74 -5.87 0.04
N ALA A 195 7.70 -5.10 -1.06
CA ALA A 195 8.48 -3.87 -1.20
C ALA A 195 8.14 -2.81 -0.13
N LYS A 196 6.95 -2.89 0.50
CA LYS A 196 6.55 -2.01 1.61
C LYS A 196 6.74 -2.67 2.98
N MET A 197 6.98 -3.99 3.01
CA MET A 197 7.18 -4.77 4.23
C MET A 197 8.65 -5.05 4.54
N GLY A 198 9.58 -4.62 3.66
CA GLY A 198 11.02 -4.85 3.82
C GLY A 198 11.49 -6.21 3.29
N SER A 199 10.83 -6.78 2.29
CA SER A 199 11.29 -7.99 1.60
C SER A 199 11.92 -7.74 0.24
N ASN A 200 12.26 -6.49 -0.10
CA ASN A 200 12.79 -6.06 -1.40
C ASN A 200 11.77 -6.12 -2.54
N SER A 201 11.13 -7.23 -2.79
CA SER A 201 10.14 -7.44 -3.86
C SER A 201 9.05 -8.42 -3.42
N GLY A 202 8.26 -8.87 -4.37
CA GLY A 202 7.14 -9.77 -4.12
C GLY A 202 5.87 -9.05 -3.69
N ALA A 203 4.76 -9.63 -4.08
CA ALA A 203 3.43 -9.21 -3.63
C ALA A 203 2.54 -10.43 -3.47
N ALA A 204 1.50 -10.29 -2.67
CA ALA A 204 0.51 -11.35 -2.50
C ALA A 204 -0.92 -10.79 -2.52
N LEU A 205 -1.81 -11.59 -3.12
CA LEU A 205 -3.24 -11.43 -3.07
C LEU A 205 -3.81 -12.54 -2.21
N LEU A 206 -4.38 -12.17 -1.08
CA LEU A 206 -5.10 -13.07 -0.21
C LEU A 206 -6.57 -13.05 -0.60
N ALA A 207 -7.09 -14.18 -1.06
CA ALA A 207 -8.48 -14.35 -1.46
C ALA A 207 -9.24 -15.20 -0.45
N MET A 208 -10.48 -14.81 -0.13
CA MET A 208 -11.29 -15.39 0.93
C MET A 208 -12.67 -15.78 0.42
N GLY A 209 -13.25 -16.83 1.00
CA GLY A 209 -14.58 -17.30 0.68
C GLY A 209 -14.75 -17.66 -0.80
N LYS A 210 -15.86 -17.24 -1.39
CA LYS A 210 -16.19 -17.50 -2.81
C LYS A 210 -15.12 -16.94 -3.78
N ALA A 211 -14.48 -15.83 -3.44
CA ALA A 211 -13.43 -15.26 -4.27
C ALA A 211 -12.19 -16.16 -4.35
N ALA A 212 -11.84 -16.85 -3.27
CA ALA A 212 -10.73 -17.80 -3.24
C ALA A 212 -10.97 -18.98 -4.20
N VAL A 213 -12.18 -19.54 -4.19
CA VAL A 213 -12.56 -20.63 -5.09
C VAL A 213 -12.57 -20.18 -6.54
N LEU A 214 -13.26 -19.06 -6.83
CA LEU A 214 -13.38 -18.52 -8.19
C LEU A 214 -12.02 -18.20 -8.83
N LEU A 215 -11.11 -17.56 -8.08
CA LEU A 215 -9.79 -17.25 -8.58
C LEU A 215 -8.98 -18.51 -8.85
N LYS A 216 -9.00 -19.49 -7.94
CA LYS A 216 -8.30 -20.76 -8.13
C LYS A 216 -8.77 -21.47 -9.41
N ASP A 217 -10.07 -21.57 -9.63
CA ASP A 217 -10.66 -22.20 -10.82
C ASP A 217 -10.32 -21.47 -12.11
N LYS A 218 -10.45 -20.13 -12.12
CA LYS A 218 -10.12 -19.32 -13.29
C LYS A 218 -8.63 -19.40 -13.65
N LEU A 219 -7.74 -19.36 -12.66
CA LEU A 219 -6.30 -19.45 -12.89
C LEU A 219 -5.88 -20.85 -13.34
N GLN A 220 -6.53 -21.90 -12.83
CA GLN A 220 -6.31 -23.25 -13.30
C GLN A 220 -6.74 -23.41 -14.76
N ALA A 221 -7.88 -22.84 -15.15
CA ALA A 221 -8.32 -22.83 -16.55
C ALA A 221 -7.36 -22.06 -17.47
N LEU A 222 -6.70 -20.99 -17.00
CA LEU A 222 -5.68 -20.25 -17.77
C LEU A 222 -4.41 -21.06 -18.02
N ARG A 223 -3.98 -21.90 -17.08
CA ARG A 223 -2.78 -22.74 -17.24
C ARG A 223 -2.88 -23.65 -18.47
N HIS A 224 -4.09 -23.97 -18.91
CA HIS A 224 -4.37 -24.77 -20.11
C HIS A 224 -4.46 -23.93 -21.41
N LYS A 225 -4.54 -22.61 -21.31
CA LYS A 225 -4.64 -21.69 -22.45
C LYS A 225 -3.44 -20.74 -22.44
N LEU A 226 -2.50 -20.88 -23.29
CA LEU A 226 -1.34 -20.04 -23.70
C LEU A 226 -1.05 -18.69 -22.98
N TYR A 227 -1.92 -18.17 -22.12
CA TYR A 227 -1.72 -16.98 -21.30
C TYR A 227 -1.07 -17.37 -19.97
N ARG A 228 0.23 -17.15 -19.88
CA ARG A 228 0.95 -17.33 -18.61
C ARG A 228 0.91 -16.04 -17.82
N ILE A 229 0.40 -16.11 -16.58
CA ILE A 229 0.46 -15.03 -15.57
C ILE A 229 1.90 -14.89 -15.01
N GLY A 230 2.89 -15.44 -15.67
CA GLY A 230 4.23 -15.55 -15.18
C GLY A 230 4.41 -16.72 -14.19
N ARG A 231 5.66 -17.02 -13.87
CA ARG A 231 6.03 -18.05 -12.89
C ARG A 231 6.03 -17.44 -11.49
N SER A 232 5.42 -18.11 -10.52
CA SER A 232 5.56 -17.74 -9.11
C SER A 232 7.01 -17.90 -8.67
N ASN A 233 7.62 -16.82 -8.17
CA ASN A 233 8.93 -16.86 -7.58
C ASN A 233 8.82 -17.24 -6.10
N ILE A 234 9.04 -18.52 -5.78
CA ILE A 234 8.90 -19.04 -4.42
C ILE A 234 9.90 -18.42 -3.44
N VAL A 235 11.08 -17.98 -3.91
CA VAL A 235 12.07 -17.30 -3.07
C VAL A 235 11.53 -15.95 -2.59
N GLU A 236 10.95 -15.18 -3.51
CA GLU A 236 10.32 -13.89 -3.18
C GLU A 236 9.07 -14.08 -2.31
N ALA A 237 8.28 -15.13 -2.56
CA ALA A 237 7.17 -15.49 -1.69
C ALA A 237 7.64 -15.80 -0.27
N ALA A 238 8.71 -16.56 -0.11
CA ALA A 238 9.29 -16.88 1.20
C ALA A 238 9.88 -15.66 1.90
N ALA A 239 10.56 -14.77 1.16
CA ALA A 239 11.08 -13.51 1.67
C ALA A 239 9.95 -12.58 2.15
N LEU A 240 8.85 -12.48 1.39
CA LEU A 240 7.66 -11.74 1.77
C LEU A 240 7.03 -12.29 3.06
N VAL A 241 6.88 -13.61 3.16
CA VAL A 241 6.34 -14.26 4.36
C VAL A 241 7.23 -14.00 5.57
N LEU A 242 8.55 -14.12 5.42
CA LEU A 242 9.50 -13.81 6.50
C LEU A 242 9.36 -12.35 6.93
N ALA A 243 9.31 -11.40 6.01
CA ALA A 243 9.11 -9.98 6.32
C ALA A 243 7.79 -9.73 7.06
N ALA A 244 6.69 -10.39 6.64
CA ALA A 244 5.40 -10.29 7.31
C ALA A 244 5.46 -10.83 8.75
N GLN A 245 6.13 -11.95 8.97
CA GLN A 245 6.28 -12.55 10.29
C GLN A 245 7.13 -11.68 11.23
N VAL A 246 8.28 -11.16 10.76
CA VAL A 246 9.13 -10.25 11.54
C VAL A 246 8.35 -9.00 11.93
N ASN A 247 7.67 -8.36 10.97
CA ASN A 247 6.83 -7.20 11.26
C ASN A 247 5.71 -7.53 12.26
N GLY A 248 5.12 -8.71 12.19
CA GLY A 248 4.08 -9.15 13.11
C GLY A 248 4.59 -9.26 14.56
N VAL A 249 5.78 -9.84 14.77
CA VAL A 249 6.38 -10.01 16.10
C VAL A 249 6.75 -8.67 16.73
N GLU A 250 7.36 -7.76 15.98
CA GLU A 250 7.85 -6.47 16.48
C GLU A 250 6.84 -5.32 16.32
N ARG A 251 5.63 -5.62 15.89
CA ARG A 251 4.62 -4.60 15.50
C ARG A 251 4.35 -3.58 16.58
N VAL A 252 4.12 -4.01 17.81
CA VAL A 252 3.77 -3.10 18.92
C VAL A 252 4.91 -2.13 19.20
N GLU A 253 6.14 -2.63 19.30
CA GLU A 253 7.31 -1.79 19.58
C GLU A 253 7.57 -0.80 18.43
N ARG A 254 7.56 -1.29 17.19
CA ARG A 254 7.73 -0.46 16.00
C ARG A 254 6.62 0.59 15.88
N TYR A 255 5.36 0.21 16.13
CA TYR A 255 4.23 1.13 16.13
C TYR A 255 4.41 2.27 17.12
N LEU A 256 4.80 1.97 18.37
CA LEU A 256 5.03 2.99 19.40
C LEU A 256 6.13 3.96 19.02
N LEU A 257 7.23 3.47 18.44
CA LEU A 257 8.31 4.31 17.94
C LEU A 257 7.85 5.20 16.80
N ILE A 258 7.16 4.64 15.80
CA ILE A 258 6.60 5.41 14.67
C ILE A 258 5.64 6.49 15.18
N CYS A 259 4.75 6.16 16.10
CA CYS A 259 3.83 7.13 16.72
C CYS A 259 4.58 8.30 17.38
N ARG A 260 5.66 8.00 18.11
CA ARG A 260 6.48 9.02 18.79
C ARG A 260 7.14 9.96 17.79
N ILE A 261 7.77 9.41 16.74
CA ILE A 261 8.42 10.20 15.68
C ILE A 261 7.36 11.02 14.90
N SER A 262 6.26 10.39 14.52
CA SER A 262 5.18 11.04 13.78
C SER A 262 4.58 12.21 14.54
N ARG A 263 4.27 12.01 15.82
CA ARG A 263 3.74 13.07 16.70
C ARG A 263 4.72 14.24 16.76
N PHE A 264 5.99 13.98 17.04
CA PHE A 264 7.03 14.99 17.11
C PHE A 264 7.13 15.82 15.82
N LEU A 265 7.16 15.16 14.66
CA LEU A 265 7.23 15.85 13.38
C LEU A 265 5.96 16.68 13.09
N ARG A 266 4.77 16.14 13.38
CA ARG A 266 3.50 16.86 13.21
C ARG A 266 3.42 18.12 14.06
N GLU A 267 3.76 18.02 15.35
CA GLU A 267 3.77 19.15 16.27
C GLU A 267 4.74 20.27 15.84
N LYS A 268 5.87 19.92 15.22
CA LYS A 268 6.87 20.89 14.76
C LYS A 268 6.55 21.49 13.40
N LEU A 269 5.91 20.73 12.52
CA LEU A 269 5.68 21.14 11.13
C LEU A 269 4.33 21.86 10.95
N ASP A 270 3.30 21.47 11.69
CA ASP A 270 1.98 22.09 11.53
C ASP A 270 1.99 23.55 12.02
N GLY A 271 1.63 24.44 11.12
CA GLY A 271 1.65 25.88 11.39
C GLY A 271 3.03 26.53 11.44
N MET A 272 4.14 25.80 11.17
CA MET A 272 5.49 26.33 11.11
C MET A 272 5.56 27.51 10.12
N ILE A 273 6.11 28.65 10.57
CA ILE A 273 6.30 29.81 9.71
C ILE A 273 7.51 29.55 8.79
N LEU A 274 7.26 29.62 7.49
CA LEU A 274 8.28 29.43 6.46
C LEU A 274 9.05 30.74 6.22
N PRO A 275 10.29 30.70 5.68
CA PRO A 275 11.07 31.91 5.36
C PRO A 275 10.35 32.93 4.46
N ASN A 276 9.42 32.48 3.64
CA ASN A 276 8.58 33.35 2.78
C ASN A 276 7.35 33.93 3.51
N GLY A 277 7.24 33.77 4.83
CA GLY A 277 6.15 34.28 5.66
C GLY A 277 4.84 33.44 5.62
N LYS A 278 4.77 32.39 4.79
CA LYS A 278 3.62 31.48 4.73
C LYS A 278 3.72 30.40 5.81
N LYS A 279 2.62 29.65 6.03
CA LYS A 279 2.58 28.58 7.00
C LYS A 279 2.65 27.20 6.32
N CYS A 280 3.48 26.32 6.86
CA CYS A 280 3.41 24.90 6.59
C CYS A 280 2.05 24.34 7.06
N ARG A 281 1.47 23.40 6.32
CA ARG A 281 0.18 22.79 6.66
C ARG A 281 0.27 21.28 6.52
N LEU A 282 -0.28 20.55 7.47
CA LEU A 282 -0.56 19.11 7.28
C LEU A 282 -1.70 18.95 6.27
N THR A 283 -1.56 18.02 5.33
CA THR A 283 -2.63 17.69 4.39
C THR A 283 -3.78 16.96 5.06
N VAL A 284 -3.44 16.05 5.99
CA VAL A 284 -4.41 15.25 6.73
C VAL A 284 -4.13 15.42 8.23
N PRO A 285 -5.15 15.79 9.03
CA PRO A 285 -5.03 15.85 10.49
C PRO A 285 -4.64 14.50 11.11
N ALA A 286 -4.00 14.53 12.26
CA ALA A 286 -3.49 13.33 12.93
C ALA A 286 -4.56 12.24 13.12
N ASP A 287 -5.79 12.63 13.53
CA ASP A 287 -6.89 11.70 13.79
C ASP A 287 -7.44 11.00 12.53
N ASN A 288 -7.10 11.51 11.36
CA ASN A 288 -7.56 10.99 10.07
C ASN A 288 -6.43 10.32 9.27
N SER A 289 -5.22 10.30 9.79
CA SER A 289 -4.05 9.81 9.05
C SER A 289 -3.34 8.65 9.73
N ALA A 290 -2.70 7.84 8.91
CA ALA A 290 -1.78 6.82 9.37
C ALA A 290 -0.55 7.46 10.05
N VAL A 291 -0.02 6.77 11.07
CA VAL A 291 1.14 7.27 11.83
C VAL A 291 2.44 7.22 11.01
N ASN A 292 2.51 6.33 10.04
CA ASN A 292 3.73 6.10 9.24
C ASN A 292 3.86 6.97 7.99
N ILE A 293 2.83 7.75 7.64
CA ILE A 293 2.86 8.65 6.48
C ILE A 293 2.43 10.05 6.93
N LEU A 294 3.33 10.99 6.78
CA LEU A 294 3.12 12.41 7.03
C LEU A 294 3.27 13.15 5.71
N HIS A 295 2.25 13.92 5.34
CA HIS A 295 2.28 14.77 4.15
C HIS A 295 2.04 16.23 4.53
N ILE A 296 2.91 17.10 4.04
CA ILE A 296 2.87 18.54 4.31
C ILE A 296 2.83 19.33 3.01
N ILE A 297 2.16 20.47 3.07
CA ILE A 297 2.21 21.50 2.02
C ILE A 297 3.15 22.60 2.48
N LEU A 298 4.10 22.96 1.62
CA LEU A 298 5.06 24.05 1.82
C LEU A 298 4.79 25.18 0.80
N PRO A 299 3.80 26.06 1.03
CA PRO A 299 3.33 27.01 0.03
C PRO A 299 4.42 27.94 -0.47
N GLY A 300 4.61 27.97 -1.81
CA GLY A 300 5.65 28.78 -2.46
C GLY A 300 6.97 28.05 -2.71
N TYR A 301 7.06 26.78 -2.33
CA TYR A 301 8.19 25.91 -2.65
C TYR A 301 7.76 24.78 -3.58
N GLN A 302 8.60 24.38 -4.52
CA GLN A 302 8.36 23.23 -5.38
C GLN A 302 8.94 21.96 -4.73
N ALA A 303 8.10 20.99 -4.44
CA ALA A 303 8.50 19.77 -3.75
C ALA A 303 9.59 18.98 -4.48
N GLY A 304 9.54 18.90 -5.81
CA GLY A 304 10.59 18.24 -6.60
C GLY A 304 11.97 18.90 -6.48
N VAL A 305 12.04 20.23 -6.28
CA VAL A 305 13.30 20.93 -5.98
C VAL A 305 13.76 20.59 -4.57
N LEU A 306 12.85 20.63 -3.58
CA LEU A 306 13.16 20.30 -2.20
C LEU A 306 13.69 18.87 -2.05
N VAL A 307 13.09 17.90 -2.73
CA VAL A 307 13.55 16.50 -2.73
C VAL A 307 15.01 16.41 -3.18
N ARG A 308 15.39 17.11 -4.26
CA ARG A 308 16.79 17.15 -4.72
C ARG A 308 17.73 17.81 -3.70
N MET A 309 17.29 18.91 -3.06
CA MET A 309 18.08 19.59 -2.03
C MET A 309 18.26 18.70 -0.79
N PHE A 310 17.22 17.99 -0.34
CA PHE A 310 17.30 17.03 0.74
C PHE A 310 18.25 15.86 0.40
N SER A 311 18.14 15.33 -0.82
CA SER A 311 19.02 14.26 -1.29
C SER A 311 20.50 14.68 -1.25
N ALA A 312 20.83 15.93 -1.62
CA ALA A 312 22.19 16.47 -1.51
C ALA A 312 22.69 16.59 -0.05
N GLU A 313 21.78 16.74 0.92
CA GLU A 313 22.08 16.73 2.36
C GLU A 313 22.00 15.31 2.96
N GLY A 314 21.87 14.25 2.15
CA GLY A 314 21.84 12.85 2.58
C GLY A 314 20.51 12.38 3.19
N ILE A 315 19.40 13.10 2.95
CA ILE A 315 18.05 12.76 3.44
C ILE A 315 17.16 12.39 2.25
N MET A 316 16.60 11.17 2.29
CA MET A 316 15.72 10.64 1.24
C MET A 316 14.26 10.78 1.69
N LEU A 317 13.46 11.46 0.88
CA LEU A 317 12.02 11.66 1.04
C LEU A 317 11.38 11.90 -0.34
N SER A 318 10.06 12.06 -0.44
CA SER A 318 9.35 12.11 -1.73
C SER A 318 8.42 13.31 -1.85
N SER A 319 8.14 13.72 -3.10
CA SER A 319 7.18 14.80 -3.43
C SER A 319 5.78 14.28 -3.75
N GLY A 320 5.41 13.07 -3.34
CA GLY A 320 4.14 12.44 -3.68
C GLY A 320 4.28 10.96 -4.01
N SER A 321 3.55 10.44 -5.00
CA SER A 321 3.74 9.06 -5.44
C SER A 321 5.07 8.92 -6.19
N ALA A 322 5.86 7.90 -5.84
CA ALA A 322 7.15 7.62 -6.48
C ALA A 322 7.03 7.43 -8.02
N CYS A 323 5.86 7.00 -8.50
CA CYS A 323 5.59 6.81 -9.93
C CYS A 323 5.42 8.14 -10.71
N GLN A 324 5.26 9.26 -10.03
CA GLN A 324 5.10 10.59 -10.64
C GLN A 324 6.29 11.52 -10.37
N SER A 325 7.29 11.06 -9.60
CA SER A 325 8.43 11.89 -9.19
C SER A 325 9.34 12.35 -10.34
N GLU A 326 9.27 11.71 -11.51
CA GLU A 326 10.00 12.10 -12.73
C GLU A 326 9.23 13.12 -13.60
N SER A 327 7.93 13.31 -13.38
CA SER A 327 7.13 14.30 -14.09
C SER A 327 7.05 15.58 -13.27
N ASP A 328 7.27 16.75 -13.91
CA ASP A 328 6.98 18.06 -13.33
C ASP A 328 5.46 18.34 -13.24
N GLU A 329 4.66 17.27 -12.99
CA GLU A 329 3.21 17.36 -12.91
C GLU A 329 2.73 17.51 -11.46
N PRO A 330 1.64 18.23 -11.24
CA PRO A 330 1.08 18.41 -9.91
C PRO A 330 0.45 17.12 -9.40
N SER A 331 0.45 16.90 -8.09
CA SER A 331 -0.18 15.73 -7.48
C SER A 331 -1.65 15.57 -7.87
N LEU A 332 -1.98 14.43 -8.47
CA LEU A 332 -3.37 14.07 -8.81
C LEU A 332 -4.22 13.83 -7.56
N VAL A 333 -3.61 13.35 -6.47
CA VAL A 333 -4.27 13.14 -5.19
C VAL A 333 -4.71 14.46 -4.59
N LEU A 334 -3.83 15.47 -4.58
CA LEU A 334 -4.15 16.81 -4.08
C LEU A 334 -5.19 17.50 -4.98
N GLN A 335 -5.10 17.32 -6.30
CA GLN A 335 -6.12 17.84 -7.22
C GLN A 335 -7.49 17.19 -6.98
N ALA A 336 -7.55 15.88 -6.74
CA ALA A 336 -8.79 15.18 -6.42
C ALA A 336 -9.43 15.66 -5.09
N LEU A 337 -8.61 16.23 -4.20
CA LEU A 337 -9.04 16.89 -2.96
C LEU A 337 -9.25 18.39 -3.10
N ASN A 338 -9.32 18.92 -4.32
CA ASN A 338 -9.55 20.33 -4.65
C ASN A 338 -8.48 21.31 -4.10
N TYR A 339 -7.24 20.83 -3.88
CA TYR A 339 -6.12 21.74 -3.61
C TYR A 339 -5.81 22.61 -4.82
N SER A 340 -5.33 23.83 -4.59
CA SER A 340 -4.89 24.71 -5.67
C SER A 340 -3.77 24.06 -6.49
N LYS A 341 -3.64 24.42 -7.76
CA LYS A 341 -2.54 23.97 -8.61
C LYS A 341 -1.18 24.27 -7.96
N SER A 342 -1.03 25.43 -7.35
CA SER A 342 0.20 25.83 -6.63
C SER A 342 0.50 24.89 -5.45
N ASP A 343 -0.51 24.57 -4.63
CA ASP A 343 -0.34 23.67 -3.50
C ASP A 343 -0.05 22.22 -3.94
N SER A 344 -0.62 21.80 -5.09
CA SER A 344 -0.37 20.48 -5.66
C SER A 344 1.07 20.25 -6.12
N TYR A 345 1.85 21.31 -6.31
CA TYR A 345 3.30 21.24 -6.53
C TYR A 345 4.14 21.34 -5.26
N SER A 346 3.52 21.67 -4.13
CA SER A 346 4.20 22.03 -2.88
C SER A 346 4.14 20.90 -1.84
N GLY A 347 3.61 19.74 -2.21
CA GLY A 347 3.39 18.58 -1.33
C GLY A 347 4.66 17.77 -1.10
N LEU A 348 5.05 17.57 0.16
CA LEU A 348 6.19 16.76 0.56
C LEU A 348 5.74 15.63 1.47
N ARG A 349 6.11 14.38 1.12
CA ARG A 349 5.81 13.19 1.91
C ARG A 349 7.02 12.75 2.72
N ILE A 350 6.81 12.53 4.01
CA ILE A 350 7.75 11.93 4.96
C ILE A 350 7.14 10.61 5.41
N SER A 351 7.77 9.49 5.11
CA SER A 351 7.28 8.17 5.52
C SER A 351 8.26 7.47 6.44
N ILE A 352 7.72 6.99 7.56
CA ILE A 352 8.45 6.54 8.74
C ILE A 352 8.31 5.02 8.86
N ALA A 353 9.38 4.35 9.26
CA ALA A 353 9.37 2.94 9.63
C ALA A 353 10.04 2.71 10.99
N GLY A 354 9.96 1.49 11.50
CA GLY A 354 10.60 1.12 12.77
C GLY A 354 12.13 1.20 12.79
N SER A 355 12.76 1.42 11.65
CA SER A 355 14.22 1.66 11.54
C SER A 355 14.62 3.12 11.75
N ASN A 356 13.67 4.07 11.74
CA ASN A 356 13.97 5.48 11.98
C ASN A 356 14.19 5.77 13.47
N THR A 357 14.93 6.83 13.75
CA THR A 357 15.21 7.28 15.11
C THR A 357 14.70 8.70 15.37
N MET A 358 14.56 9.09 16.62
CA MET A 358 14.22 10.48 16.99
C MET A 358 15.30 11.47 16.55
N GLU A 359 16.57 11.09 16.61
CA GLU A 359 17.70 11.91 16.16
C GLU A 359 17.65 12.19 14.66
N GLU A 360 17.23 11.20 13.85
CA GLU A 360 16.98 11.40 12.42
C GLU A 360 15.86 12.39 12.16
N ALA A 361 14.77 12.33 12.94
CA ALA A 361 13.66 13.27 12.85
C ALA A 361 14.06 14.71 13.24
N GLU A 362 14.86 14.87 14.29
CA GLU A 362 15.42 16.17 14.69
C GLU A 362 16.34 16.72 13.59
N THR A 363 17.22 15.87 13.03
CA THR A 363 18.11 16.22 11.93
C THR A 363 17.32 16.67 10.70
N LEU A 364 16.22 15.98 10.35
CA LEU A 364 15.33 16.35 9.25
C LEU A 364 14.81 17.79 9.42
N LEU A 365 14.35 18.17 10.63
CA LEU A 365 13.82 19.52 10.89
C LEU A 365 14.90 20.59 10.76
N VAL A 366 16.08 20.35 11.32
CA VAL A 366 17.23 21.29 11.20
C VAL A 366 17.61 21.50 9.72
N LYS A 367 17.66 20.41 8.95
CA LYS A 367 17.99 20.46 7.53
C LYS A 367 16.87 21.13 6.72
N LEU A 368 15.59 20.88 7.05
CA LEU A 368 14.46 21.55 6.41
C LEU A 368 14.56 23.08 6.54
N GLU A 369 14.79 23.60 7.75
CA GLU A 369 14.95 25.03 7.96
C GLU A 369 16.10 25.62 7.14
N LYS A 370 17.25 24.93 7.11
CA LYS A 370 18.42 25.33 6.32
C LYS A 370 18.08 25.37 4.81
N ILE A 371 17.44 24.30 4.31
CA ILE A 371 17.08 24.16 2.89
C ILE A 371 16.10 25.26 2.49
N LEU A 372 15.06 25.51 3.29
CA LEU A 372 14.06 26.53 2.97
C LEU A 372 14.62 27.95 2.97
N LYS A 373 15.68 28.26 3.75
CA LYS A 373 16.38 29.54 3.74
C LYS A 373 17.27 29.72 2.50
N ASN A 374 17.71 28.61 1.91
CA ASN A 374 18.63 28.60 0.76
C ASN A 374 17.91 28.29 -0.57
N TYR A 375 16.59 28.14 -0.53
CA TYR A 375 15.76 27.92 -1.72
C TYR A 375 15.63 29.20 -2.54
#